data_7551ed0ba854390ea6cdf3b0894cde18
#
_entry.id   7551ed0ba854390ea6cdf3b0894cde18
#
_cell.length_a   1.000
_cell.length_b   1.000
_cell.length_c   1.000
_cell.angle_alpha   90.00
_cell.angle_beta   90.00
_cell.angle_gamma   90.00
#
_symmetry.space_group_name_H-M   'P 1'
#
loop_
_entity.id
_entity.type
_entity.pdbx_description
1 polymer ?
#
loop_
_entity_poly.entity_id
_entity_poly.type
_entity_poly.pdbx_seq_one_letter_code
_entity_poly.pdbx_strand_id
1 'polypeptide(L)'
;MQVILKKAREIQTDPFDAGEGRISLVDIIGRPEIAPFSAGMAEIWKSAPIEFEYDSDCAVCFMLEGEVTLTEEGQSMSFQPGDVAFIPQREGLKVVWESPSYGRFYYVTYPHWR
;
A
#
# COMPACT_ATOMS: atom_id res chain seq x y z
N MET A 1 -21.31 -14.17 15.49
CA MET A 1 -20.05 -14.44 14.78
C MET A 1 -19.13 -13.23 14.90
N GLN A 2 -17.89 -13.44 15.24
CA GLN A 2 -16.90 -12.38 15.44
C GLN A 2 -16.03 -12.15 14.20
N VAL A 3 -16.05 -13.06 13.23
CA VAL A 3 -15.28 -12.94 12.00
C VAL A 3 -15.93 -11.93 11.07
N ILE A 4 -15.13 -11.03 10.52
CA ILE A 4 -15.58 -10.05 9.53
C ILE A 4 -15.02 -10.49 8.18
N LEU A 5 -15.89 -10.63 7.20
CA LEU A 5 -15.52 -11.00 5.83
C LEU A 5 -15.91 -9.87 4.87
N LYS A 6 -14.94 -9.35 4.15
CA LYS A 6 -15.17 -8.35 3.10
C LYS A 6 -15.02 -9.04 1.75
N LYS A 7 -16.08 -9.03 0.97
CA LYS A 7 -16.06 -9.67 -0.35
C LYS A 7 -15.32 -8.79 -1.36
N ALA A 8 -14.61 -9.43 -2.29
CA ALA A 8 -13.84 -8.71 -3.30
C ALA A 8 -14.68 -7.65 -4.04
N ARG A 9 -15.94 -7.98 -4.37
CA ARG A 9 -16.85 -7.06 -5.07
C ARG A 9 -17.25 -5.83 -4.24
N GLU A 10 -17.04 -5.87 -2.93
CA GLU A 10 -17.34 -4.76 -2.03
C GLU A 10 -16.14 -3.83 -1.84
N ILE A 11 -14.97 -4.25 -2.31
CA ILE A 11 -13.73 -3.51 -2.11
C ILE A 11 -13.51 -2.60 -3.31
N GLN A 12 -13.63 -1.29 -3.09
CA GLN A 12 -13.39 -0.29 -4.12
C GLN A 12 -12.43 0.75 -3.56
N THR A 13 -11.38 1.04 -4.33
CA THR A 13 -10.41 2.06 -3.94
C THR A 13 -10.93 3.44 -4.28
N ASP A 14 -10.53 4.41 -3.48
CA ASP A 14 -10.84 5.83 -3.69
C ASP A 14 -9.58 6.59 -4.04
N PRO A 15 -9.67 7.62 -4.91
CA PRO A 15 -8.51 8.44 -5.22
C PRO A 15 -7.87 9.01 -3.96
N PHE A 16 -6.55 8.94 -3.91
CA PHE A 16 -5.76 9.47 -2.81
C PHE A 16 -4.80 10.52 -3.38
N ASP A 17 -4.82 11.71 -2.79
CA ASP A 17 -3.94 12.78 -3.24
C ASP A 17 -2.52 12.55 -2.72
N ALA A 18 -1.63 12.23 -3.64
CA ALA A 18 -0.21 12.02 -3.36
C ALA A 18 0.65 12.87 -4.31
N GLY A 19 0.31 14.14 -4.44
CA GLY A 19 0.97 15.04 -5.35
C GLY A 19 0.59 14.73 -6.80
N GLU A 20 1.59 14.50 -7.66
CA GLU A 20 1.35 14.20 -9.07
C GLU A 20 1.12 12.71 -9.33
N GLY A 21 1.24 11.89 -8.30
CA GLY A 21 1.05 10.45 -8.43
C GLY A 21 -0.42 10.09 -8.59
N ARG A 22 -0.66 8.97 -9.30
CA ARG A 22 -2.00 8.43 -9.49
C ARG A 22 -2.12 7.16 -8.66
N ILE A 23 -2.73 7.32 -7.50
CA ILE A 23 -2.98 6.22 -6.58
C ILE A 23 -4.41 6.28 -6.08
N SER A 24 -5.03 5.11 -5.94
CA SER A 24 -6.29 4.94 -5.23
C SER A 24 -6.07 3.89 -4.15
N LEU A 25 -6.70 4.08 -3.01
CA LEU A 25 -6.59 3.10 -1.93
C LEU A 25 -7.83 3.13 -1.05
N VAL A 26 -7.98 2.09 -0.25
CA VAL A 26 -9.06 1.99 0.74
C VAL A 26 -8.55 1.16 1.92
N ASP A 27 -8.78 1.64 3.14
CA ASP A 27 -8.58 0.85 4.34
C ASP A 27 -9.80 -0.05 4.50
N ILE A 28 -9.60 -1.35 4.44
CA ILE A 28 -10.67 -2.34 4.48
C ILE A 28 -10.98 -2.74 5.91
N ILE A 29 -9.94 -2.96 6.69
CA ILE A 29 -10.01 -3.30 8.12
C ILE A 29 -9.14 -2.30 8.86
N GLY A 30 -9.66 -1.73 9.93
CA GLY A 30 -8.90 -0.75 10.69
C GLY A 30 -9.66 -0.30 11.94
N ARG A 31 -9.67 1.00 12.19
CA ARG A 31 -10.28 1.57 13.40
C ARG A 31 -11.77 1.24 13.58
N PRO A 32 -12.60 1.30 12.53
CA PRO A 32 -14.02 0.94 12.70
C PRO A 32 -14.22 -0.49 13.20
N GLU A 33 -13.33 -1.40 12.87
CA GLU A 33 -13.36 -2.80 13.31
C GLU A 33 -12.62 -3.02 14.63
N ILE A 34 -12.09 -1.96 15.24
CA ILE A 34 -11.28 -2.00 16.46
C ILE A 34 -10.03 -2.88 16.24
N ALA A 35 -9.50 -2.89 15.03
CA ALA A 35 -8.25 -3.59 14.74
C ALA A 35 -7.04 -2.73 15.16
N PRO A 36 -5.96 -3.37 15.65
CA PRO A 36 -4.75 -2.63 16.04
C PRO A 36 -3.87 -2.24 14.85
N PHE A 37 -4.32 -2.48 13.65
CA PHE A 37 -3.60 -2.25 12.39
C PHE A 37 -4.54 -1.68 11.35
N SER A 38 -3.99 -1.23 10.23
CA SER A 38 -4.78 -0.95 9.02
C SER A 38 -4.47 -2.02 7.99
N ALA A 39 -5.49 -2.54 7.33
CA ALA A 39 -5.31 -3.42 6.18
C ALA A 39 -6.18 -2.90 5.04
N GLY A 40 -5.60 -2.81 3.86
CA GLY A 40 -6.31 -2.23 2.74
C GLY A 40 -5.79 -2.69 1.40
N MET A 41 -6.31 -2.04 0.36
CA MET A 41 -5.91 -2.29 -1.01
C MET A 41 -5.54 -0.98 -1.68
N ALA A 42 -4.51 -1.01 -2.49
CA ALA A 42 -4.05 0.13 -3.27
C ALA A 42 -3.92 -0.24 -4.74
N GLU A 43 -4.16 0.75 -5.58
CA GLU A 43 -3.95 0.66 -7.02
C GLU A 43 -3.12 1.85 -7.45
N ILE A 44 -2.09 1.58 -8.25
CA ILE A 44 -1.20 2.62 -8.78
C ILE A 44 -1.24 2.53 -10.30
N TRP A 45 -1.54 3.66 -10.93
CA TRP A 45 -1.51 3.78 -12.39
C TRP A 45 -0.24 4.48 -12.82
N LYS A 46 0.08 4.34 -14.10
CA LYS A 46 1.21 5.03 -14.70
C LYS A 46 1.13 6.53 -14.44
N SER A 47 2.12 7.07 -13.73
CA SER A 47 2.14 8.47 -13.33
C SER A 47 3.50 8.85 -12.76
N ALA A 48 3.58 10.05 -12.19
CA ALA A 48 4.75 10.47 -11.42
C ALA A 48 4.96 9.56 -10.21
N PRO A 49 6.21 9.39 -9.78
CA PRO A 49 6.51 8.61 -8.56
C PRO A 49 5.80 9.16 -7.34
N ILE A 50 5.42 8.25 -6.45
CA ILE A 50 4.71 8.56 -5.21
C ILE A 50 5.61 8.19 -4.04
N GLU A 51 5.89 9.16 -3.16
CA GLU A 51 6.74 8.92 -1.99
C GLU A 51 5.91 8.79 -0.72
N PHE A 52 6.18 7.76 0.05
CA PHE A 52 5.63 7.58 1.39
C PHE A 52 6.74 7.50 2.42
N GLU A 53 6.49 8.07 3.61
CA GLU A 53 7.38 8.00 4.74
C GLU A 53 6.86 6.96 5.75
N TYR A 54 7.79 6.23 6.35
CA TYR A 54 7.46 5.15 7.29
C TYR A 54 8.03 5.43 8.68
N ASP A 55 7.84 6.67 9.15
CA ASP A 55 8.31 7.10 10.47
C ASP A 55 7.52 6.46 11.60
N SER A 56 6.23 6.28 11.41
CA SER A 56 5.28 5.94 12.47
C SER A 56 4.67 4.56 12.36
N ASP A 57 4.88 3.87 11.25
CA ASP A 57 4.30 2.55 11.00
C ASP A 57 5.19 1.71 10.11
N CYS A 58 5.10 0.41 10.26
CA CYS A 58 5.66 -0.53 9.32
C CYS A 58 4.55 -1.04 8.39
N ALA A 59 4.94 -1.62 7.27
CA ALA A 59 3.99 -2.14 6.32
C ALA A 59 4.44 -3.47 5.75
N VAL A 60 3.49 -4.36 5.49
CA VAL A 60 3.70 -5.54 4.68
C VAL A 60 2.71 -5.49 3.52
N CYS A 61 3.18 -5.74 2.31
CA CYS A 61 2.39 -5.61 1.10
C CYS A 61 2.45 -6.90 0.29
N PHE A 62 1.31 -7.26 -0.28
CA PHE A 62 1.13 -8.49 -1.06
C PHE A 62 0.71 -8.11 -2.47
N MET A 63 1.58 -8.34 -3.45
CA MET A 63 1.29 -7.97 -4.83
C MET A 63 0.28 -8.91 -5.46
N LEU A 64 -0.78 -8.34 -6.06
CA LEU A 64 -1.87 -9.10 -6.66
C LEU A 64 -1.81 -9.09 -8.19
N GLU A 65 -1.57 -7.94 -8.80
CA GLU A 65 -1.74 -7.76 -10.23
C GLU A 65 -0.84 -6.63 -10.73
N GLY A 66 -0.33 -6.79 -11.96
CA GLY A 66 0.49 -5.77 -12.57
C GLY A 66 1.91 -5.75 -12.04
N GLU A 67 2.50 -4.57 -12.02
CA GLU A 67 3.88 -4.40 -11.54
C GLU A 67 4.08 -3.03 -10.91
N VAL A 68 4.93 -3.00 -9.88
CA VAL A 68 5.31 -1.79 -9.17
C VAL A 68 6.80 -1.83 -8.94
N THR A 69 7.43 -0.68 -8.98
CA THR A 69 8.83 -0.52 -8.60
C THR A 69 8.88 0.23 -7.28
N LEU A 70 9.62 -0.33 -6.33
CA LEU A 70 9.91 0.28 -5.04
C LEU A 70 11.35 0.80 -5.07
N THR A 71 11.54 2.05 -4.69
CA THR A 71 12.88 2.65 -4.65
C THR A 71 13.13 3.20 -3.26
N GLU A 72 14.25 2.77 -2.67
CA GLU A 72 14.74 3.25 -1.39
C GLU A 72 16.22 3.61 -1.53
N GLU A 73 16.58 4.83 -1.17
CA GLU A 73 17.97 5.31 -1.20
C GLU A 73 18.66 5.02 -2.54
N GLY A 74 17.96 5.24 -3.64
CA GLY A 74 18.48 5.03 -4.99
C GLY A 74 18.52 3.58 -5.46
N GLN A 75 18.10 2.64 -4.62
CA GLN A 75 18.00 1.23 -5.02
C GLN A 75 16.58 0.87 -5.36
N SER A 76 16.38 0.33 -6.55
CA SER A 76 15.06 -0.04 -7.05
C SER A 76 14.87 -1.55 -7.02
N MET A 77 13.66 -1.96 -6.65
CA MET A 77 13.25 -3.35 -6.59
C MET A 77 11.95 -3.54 -7.37
N SER A 78 11.90 -4.59 -8.16
CA SER A 78 10.67 -4.96 -8.87
C SER A 78 9.75 -5.73 -7.93
N PHE A 79 8.50 -5.30 -7.84
CA PHE A 79 7.48 -5.90 -6.98
C PHE A 79 6.38 -6.45 -7.89
N GLN A 80 6.30 -7.77 -7.98
CA GLN A 80 5.47 -8.49 -8.95
C GLN A 80 4.48 -9.42 -8.28
N PRO A 81 3.42 -9.87 -8.98
CA PRO A 81 2.40 -10.73 -8.41
C PRO A 81 2.97 -11.93 -7.65
N GLY A 82 2.47 -12.13 -6.43
CA GLY A 82 2.96 -13.17 -5.53
C GLY A 82 4.08 -12.73 -4.62
N ASP A 83 4.72 -11.60 -4.90
CA ASP A 83 5.77 -11.08 -4.04
C ASP A 83 5.21 -10.47 -2.77
N VAL A 84 6.01 -10.50 -1.72
CA VAL A 84 5.71 -9.87 -0.44
C VAL A 84 6.81 -8.87 -0.12
N ALA A 85 6.43 -7.63 0.14
CA ALA A 85 7.34 -6.57 0.53
C ALA A 85 7.13 -6.21 2.00
N PHE A 86 8.20 -6.11 2.76
CA PHE A 86 8.16 -5.61 4.13
C PHE A 86 8.91 -4.29 4.22
N ILE A 87 8.26 -3.28 4.75
CA ILE A 87 8.84 -1.96 4.96
C ILE A 87 8.86 -1.71 6.46
N PRO A 88 10.04 -1.67 7.08
CA PRO A 88 10.14 -1.49 8.53
C PRO A 88 9.79 -0.05 8.93
N GLN A 89 9.35 0.13 10.16
CA GLN A 89 9.25 1.46 10.76
C GLN A 89 10.65 1.96 11.09
N ARG A 90 11.03 3.09 10.50
CA ARG A 90 12.32 3.71 10.77
C ARG A 90 12.23 5.20 10.49
N GLU A 91 12.71 6.02 11.41
CA GLU A 91 12.72 7.46 11.24
C GLU A 91 13.49 7.84 9.97
N GLY A 92 12.87 8.67 9.14
CA GLY A 92 13.44 9.14 7.89
C GLY A 92 13.36 8.16 6.74
N LEU A 93 12.75 7.00 6.92
CA LEU A 93 12.61 6.03 5.82
C LEU A 93 11.57 6.49 4.83
N LYS A 94 12.02 6.67 3.59
CA LYS A 94 11.16 7.08 2.47
C LYS A 94 11.25 6.04 1.38
N VAL A 95 10.10 5.60 0.88
CA VAL A 95 10.01 4.65 -0.22
C VAL A 95 9.21 5.29 -1.35
N VAL A 96 9.76 5.23 -2.55
CA VAL A 96 9.10 5.74 -3.75
C VAL A 96 8.43 4.57 -4.45
N TRP A 97 7.16 4.73 -4.74
CA TRP A 97 6.32 3.75 -5.42
C TRP A 97 5.99 4.26 -6.81
N GLU A 98 6.16 3.42 -7.80
CA GLU A 98 5.77 3.78 -9.17
C GLU A 98 5.44 2.54 -9.98
N SER A 99 4.64 2.72 -11.03
CA SER A 99 4.31 1.66 -11.95
C SER A 99 4.48 2.16 -13.39
N PRO A 100 5.07 1.34 -14.30
CA PRO A 100 5.13 1.70 -15.71
C PRO A 100 3.76 1.62 -16.40
N SER A 101 2.79 0.97 -15.77
CA SER A 101 1.45 0.76 -16.33
C SER A 101 0.37 0.78 -15.25
N TYR A 102 0.32 -0.27 -14.43
CA TYR A 102 -0.68 -0.47 -13.40
C TYR A 102 -0.18 -1.51 -12.40
N GLY A 103 -0.55 -1.33 -11.13
CA GLY A 103 -0.29 -2.32 -10.10
C GLY A 103 -1.35 -2.27 -9.01
N ARG A 104 -1.68 -3.44 -8.47
CA ARG A 104 -2.66 -3.57 -7.40
C ARG A 104 -2.10 -4.51 -6.34
N PHE A 105 -2.21 -4.08 -5.08
CA PHE A 105 -1.67 -4.85 -3.98
C PHE A 105 -2.47 -4.62 -2.70
N TYR A 106 -2.43 -5.61 -1.81
CA TYR A 106 -2.90 -5.44 -0.44
C TYR A 106 -1.77 -4.92 0.43
N TYR A 107 -2.12 -4.08 1.42
CA TYR A 107 -1.18 -3.61 2.43
C TYR A 107 -1.74 -3.85 3.82
N VAL A 108 -0.84 -4.07 4.77
CA VAL A 108 -1.15 -4.09 6.20
C VAL A 108 -0.13 -3.20 6.87
N THR A 109 -0.58 -2.22 7.64
CA THR A 109 0.31 -1.35 8.40
C THR A 109 0.10 -1.57 9.90
N TYR A 110 1.17 -1.41 10.67
CA TYR A 110 1.09 -1.46 12.12
C TYR A 110 1.97 -0.36 12.72
N PRO A 111 1.43 0.50 13.59
CA PRO A 111 -0.02 0.69 13.83
C PRO A 111 -0.73 1.26 12.59
N HIS A 112 -1.89 1.89 12.80
CA HIS A 112 -2.63 2.50 11.70
C HIS A 112 -1.76 3.56 11.01
N TRP A 113 -1.84 3.63 9.66
CA TRP A 113 -1.05 4.62 8.93
C TRP A 113 -1.72 5.98 8.84
N ARG A 114 -3.03 6.03 9.13
CA ARG A 114 -3.81 7.27 9.19
C ARG A 114 -4.99 7.20 10.15
#